data_a25f2508044a4b20327dc89597c19f60
#
_entry.id   a25f2508044a4b20327dc89597c19f60
#
_cell.length_a   1.000
_cell.length_b   1.000
_cell.length_c   1.000
_cell.angle_alpha   90.00
_cell.angle_beta   90.00
_cell.angle_gamma   90.00
#
_symmetry.space_group_name_H-M   'P 1'
#
loop_
_entity.id
_entity.type
_entity.pdbx_description
1 polymer ?
#
loop_
_entity_poly.entity_id
_entity_poly.type
_entity_poly.pdbx_seq_one_letter_code
_entity_poly.pdbx_strand_id
1 'polypeptide(L)'
;MSELQNDLLLRALLRQPTSRTPLWIMRQAGRYLPEYRATRAEAGDFMSLCRNPDLACEVTMQPLRRYALDAAILFSDILTVPDAMGLGLYFVAGEGPKFRNPVQTADAIRGLRVPDVEKELGYVFDAVKTIRRELNGKVPLIGFAGSPFTCGTYMVEGGSS
;
A
#
# COMPACT_ATOMS: atom_id res chain seq x y z
N MET A 1 -17.53 12.63 -9.75
CA MET A 1 -16.52 11.58 -10.04
C MET A 1 -16.60 11.28 -11.51
N SER A 2 -15.46 11.27 -12.21
CA SER A 2 -15.42 10.88 -13.64
C SER A 2 -15.86 9.44 -13.80
N GLU A 3 -16.60 9.17 -14.89
CA GLU A 3 -16.98 7.82 -15.28
C GLU A 3 -15.72 6.96 -15.54
N LEU A 4 -15.78 5.67 -15.17
CA LEU A 4 -14.64 4.76 -15.35
C LEU A 4 -14.50 4.42 -16.85
N GLN A 5 -13.34 4.73 -17.44
CA GLN A 5 -13.06 4.54 -18.86
C GLN A 5 -12.66 3.10 -19.20
N ASN A 6 -11.87 2.47 -18.33
CA ASN A 6 -11.47 1.06 -18.46
C ASN A 6 -12.03 0.26 -17.28
N ASP A 7 -13.09 -0.48 -17.52
CA ASP A 7 -13.81 -1.31 -16.55
C ASP A 7 -13.47 -2.81 -16.65
N LEU A 8 -12.48 -3.19 -17.48
CA LEU A 8 -12.17 -4.60 -17.76
C LEU A 8 -11.95 -5.43 -16.51
N LEU A 9 -11.19 -4.89 -15.53
CA LEU A 9 -10.97 -5.60 -14.26
C LEU A 9 -12.28 -5.81 -13.50
N LEU A 10 -13.13 -4.79 -13.40
CA LEU A 10 -14.40 -4.89 -12.68
C LEU A 10 -15.34 -5.89 -13.36
N ARG A 11 -15.42 -5.86 -14.68
CA ARG A 11 -16.21 -6.83 -15.46
C ARG A 11 -15.73 -8.25 -15.24
N ALA A 12 -14.42 -8.48 -15.28
CA ALA A 12 -13.84 -9.81 -15.00
C ALA A 12 -14.19 -10.30 -13.60
N LEU A 13 -14.09 -9.45 -12.58
CA LEU A 13 -14.46 -9.76 -11.19
C LEU A 13 -15.94 -10.08 -11.04
N LEU A 14 -16.80 -9.40 -11.83
CA LEU A 14 -18.25 -9.63 -11.88
C LEU A 14 -18.65 -10.78 -12.81
N ARG A 15 -17.68 -11.52 -13.37
CA ARG A 15 -17.88 -12.61 -14.34
C ARG A 15 -18.65 -12.18 -15.60
N GLN A 16 -18.48 -10.94 -16.01
CA GLN A 16 -19.04 -10.39 -17.24
C GLN A 16 -18.06 -10.59 -18.42
N PRO A 17 -18.54 -10.63 -19.67
CA PRO A 17 -17.68 -10.74 -20.84
C PRO A 17 -16.67 -9.59 -20.90
N THR A 18 -15.42 -9.92 -21.21
CA THR A 18 -14.34 -8.96 -21.45
C THR A 18 -13.71 -9.19 -22.80
N SER A 19 -13.21 -8.16 -23.46
CA SER A 19 -12.54 -8.26 -24.76
C SER A 19 -11.16 -8.94 -24.68
N ARG A 20 -10.56 -8.95 -23.50
CA ARG A 20 -9.29 -9.63 -23.18
C ARG A 20 -9.17 -9.82 -21.67
N THR A 21 -8.24 -10.64 -21.23
CA THR A 21 -7.89 -10.75 -19.81
C THR A 21 -7.31 -9.43 -19.31
N PRO A 22 -7.87 -8.82 -18.25
CA PRO A 22 -7.29 -7.62 -17.63
C PRO A 22 -5.97 -7.95 -16.93
N LEU A 23 -5.03 -7.03 -16.98
CA LEU A 23 -3.70 -7.18 -16.39
C LEU A 23 -3.43 -6.08 -15.36
N TRP A 24 -3.00 -6.50 -14.18
CA TRP A 24 -2.37 -5.67 -13.16
C TRP A 24 -1.29 -6.49 -12.44
N ILE A 25 -0.36 -5.84 -11.75
CA ILE A 25 0.76 -6.49 -11.07
C ILE A 25 0.79 -6.02 -9.62
N MET A 26 0.80 -6.96 -8.65
CA MET A 26 0.73 -6.65 -7.22
C MET A 26 1.79 -5.63 -6.75
N ARG A 27 3.00 -5.72 -7.28
CA ARG A 27 4.10 -4.79 -6.99
C ARG A 27 4.48 -3.99 -8.22
N GLN A 28 3.48 -3.40 -8.89
CA GLN A 28 3.73 -2.60 -10.08
C GLN A 28 4.55 -1.33 -9.78
N ALA A 29 4.37 -0.68 -8.63
CA ALA A 29 5.32 0.29 -8.09
C ALA A 29 6.49 -0.46 -7.42
N GLY A 30 7.71 -0.36 -7.95
CA GLY A 30 8.79 -1.15 -7.41
C GLY A 30 10.19 -0.78 -7.92
N ARG A 31 11.21 -1.33 -7.27
CA ARG A 31 12.63 -1.04 -7.49
C ARG A 31 13.15 -1.38 -8.90
N TYR A 32 12.41 -2.11 -9.70
CA TYR A 32 12.73 -2.36 -11.11
C TYR A 32 12.55 -1.10 -11.99
N LEU A 33 11.73 -0.13 -11.53
CA LEU A 33 11.53 1.16 -12.19
C LEU A 33 12.61 2.15 -11.77
N PRO A 34 13.39 2.76 -12.71
CA PRO A 34 14.35 3.80 -12.37
C PRO A 34 13.72 5.00 -11.68
N GLU A 35 12.53 5.44 -12.15
CA GLU A 35 11.75 6.53 -11.58
C GLU A 35 11.32 6.25 -10.14
N TYR A 36 10.93 5.01 -9.82
CA TYR A 36 10.63 4.61 -8.46
C TYR A 36 11.86 4.74 -7.55
N ARG A 37 13.03 4.28 -8.02
CA ARG A 37 14.27 4.40 -7.25
C ARG A 37 14.64 5.86 -6.97
N ALA A 38 14.43 6.76 -7.94
CA ALA A 38 14.67 8.19 -7.77
C ALA A 38 13.73 8.79 -6.71
N THR A 39 12.41 8.59 -6.85
CA THR A 39 11.41 9.05 -5.88
C THR A 39 11.66 8.46 -4.48
N ARG A 40 12.06 7.19 -4.41
CA ARG A 40 12.39 6.51 -3.14
C ARG A 40 13.63 7.12 -2.46
N ALA A 41 14.65 7.51 -3.24
CA ALA A 41 15.85 8.17 -2.73
C ALA A 41 15.54 9.58 -2.23
N GLU A 42 14.71 10.33 -2.94
CA GLU A 42 14.24 11.66 -2.55
C GLU A 42 13.45 11.62 -1.24
N ALA A 43 12.60 10.62 -1.05
CA ALA A 43 11.83 10.43 0.18
C ALA A 43 12.69 10.09 1.42
N GLY A 44 13.93 9.67 1.23
CA GLY A 44 14.86 9.28 2.29
C GLY A 44 14.65 7.84 2.79
N ASP A 45 13.49 7.53 3.37
CA ASP A 45 13.16 6.18 3.85
C ASP A 45 11.81 5.68 3.31
N PHE A 46 11.52 4.38 3.52
CA PHE A 46 10.32 3.75 2.98
C PHE A 46 9.04 4.28 3.62
N MET A 47 9.05 4.50 4.94
CA MET A 47 7.87 5.01 5.64
C MET A 47 7.60 6.48 5.31
N SER A 48 8.64 7.28 5.11
CA SER A 48 8.50 8.65 4.60
C SER A 48 7.82 8.69 3.23
N LEU A 49 8.19 7.75 2.34
CA LEU A 49 7.50 7.58 1.06
C LEU A 49 6.02 7.20 1.24
N CYS A 50 5.72 6.22 2.11
CA CYS A 50 4.34 5.77 2.36
C CYS A 50 3.48 6.84 3.04
N ARG A 51 4.07 7.64 3.94
CA ARG A 51 3.35 8.67 4.72
C ARG A 51 3.15 9.98 3.97
N ASN A 52 3.75 10.12 2.80
CA ASN A 52 3.56 11.28 1.95
C ASN A 52 2.54 10.96 0.83
N PRO A 53 1.32 11.50 0.86
CA PRO A 53 0.27 11.21 -0.12
C PRO A 53 0.65 11.53 -1.57
N ASP A 54 1.44 12.58 -1.79
CA ASP A 54 1.85 12.99 -3.13
C ASP A 54 2.91 12.04 -3.69
N LEU A 55 3.89 11.63 -2.88
CA LEU A 55 4.90 10.66 -3.28
C LEU A 55 4.29 9.25 -3.46
N ALA A 56 3.35 8.85 -2.60
CA ALA A 56 2.60 7.61 -2.76
C ALA A 56 1.78 7.62 -4.06
N CYS A 57 1.18 8.76 -4.40
CA CYS A 57 0.50 8.95 -5.67
C CYS A 57 1.48 8.84 -6.84
N GLU A 58 2.60 9.56 -6.80
CA GLU A 58 3.61 9.54 -7.86
C GLU A 58 4.07 8.11 -8.18
N VAL A 59 4.48 7.35 -7.16
CA VAL A 59 4.96 5.97 -7.40
C VAL A 59 3.84 5.02 -7.84
N THR A 60 2.58 5.28 -7.45
CA THR A 60 1.42 4.53 -7.95
C THR A 60 1.18 4.79 -9.44
N MET A 61 1.39 6.02 -9.91
CA MET A 61 1.15 6.42 -11.30
C MET A 61 2.29 6.04 -12.25
N GLN A 62 3.52 5.91 -11.78
CA GLN A 62 4.70 5.59 -12.60
C GLN A 62 4.51 4.36 -13.50
N PRO A 63 4.09 3.18 -12.98
CA PRO A 63 3.88 2.00 -13.82
C PRO A 63 2.76 2.20 -14.87
N LEU A 64 1.72 2.97 -14.55
CA LEU A 64 0.62 3.25 -15.48
C LEU A 64 1.03 4.18 -16.64
N ARG A 65 2.06 5.01 -16.43
CA ARG A 65 2.65 5.83 -17.51
C ARG A 65 3.52 4.99 -18.43
N ARG A 66 4.05 3.88 -17.94
CA ARG A 66 4.99 3.01 -18.66
C ARG A 66 4.33 1.82 -19.33
N TYR A 67 3.27 1.28 -18.73
CA TYR A 67 2.61 0.06 -19.15
C TYR A 67 1.10 0.25 -19.27
N ALA A 68 0.49 -0.45 -20.24
CA ALA A 68 -0.97 -0.49 -20.42
C ALA A 68 -1.61 -1.44 -19.40
N LEU A 69 -1.64 -1.05 -18.13
CA LEU A 69 -2.26 -1.80 -17.05
C LEU A 69 -3.75 -1.47 -16.93
N ASP A 70 -4.56 -2.44 -16.52
CA ASP A 70 -6.01 -2.33 -16.39
C ASP A 70 -6.47 -1.97 -14.98
N ALA A 71 -5.54 -1.80 -14.05
CA ALA A 71 -5.81 -1.27 -12.71
C ALA A 71 -4.57 -0.63 -12.11
N ALA A 72 -4.79 0.33 -11.23
CA ALA A 72 -3.81 0.83 -10.27
C ALA A 72 -3.95 0.05 -8.96
N ILE A 73 -2.88 -0.07 -8.18
CA ILE A 73 -2.92 -0.53 -6.80
C ILE A 73 -2.32 0.54 -5.90
N LEU A 74 -2.99 0.82 -4.79
CA LEU A 74 -2.53 1.78 -3.79
C LEU A 74 -1.12 1.41 -3.31
N PHE A 75 -0.18 2.35 -3.41
CA PHE A 75 1.12 2.20 -2.76
C PHE A 75 0.98 2.46 -1.26
N SER A 76 1.23 1.45 -0.45
CA SER A 76 1.18 1.49 1.01
C SER A 76 2.00 0.32 1.57
N ASP A 77 2.01 0.16 2.89
CA ASP A 77 2.58 -1.00 3.58
C ASP A 77 1.51 -1.78 4.35
N ILE A 78 1.63 -3.10 4.39
CA ILE A 78 0.70 -3.98 5.11
C ILE A 78 0.77 -3.81 6.63
N LEU A 79 1.85 -3.23 7.15
CA LEU A 79 2.12 -3.08 8.59
C LEU A 79 1.79 -1.69 9.13
N THR A 80 1.14 -0.84 8.33
CA THR A 80 0.71 0.50 8.77
C THR A 80 -0.23 0.44 9.97
N VAL A 81 -1.15 -0.53 9.99
CA VAL A 81 -2.07 -0.72 11.12
C VAL A 81 -1.34 -1.19 12.38
N PRO A 82 -0.52 -2.25 12.37
CA PRO A 82 0.33 -2.60 13.51
C PRO A 82 1.23 -1.46 14.02
N ASP A 83 1.78 -0.66 13.11
CA ASP A 83 2.58 0.53 13.49
C ASP A 83 1.71 1.53 14.27
N ALA A 84 0.52 1.86 13.76
CA ALA A 84 -0.44 2.71 14.44
C ALA A 84 -0.93 2.14 15.79
N MET A 85 -0.94 0.81 15.95
CA MET A 85 -1.22 0.15 17.24
C MET A 85 -0.10 0.32 18.27
N GLY A 86 1.07 0.89 17.89
CA GLY A 86 2.18 1.22 18.80
C GLY A 86 3.34 0.24 18.75
N LEU A 87 3.43 -0.65 17.77
CA LEU A 87 4.51 -1.63 17.68
C LEU A 87 5.85 -1.02 17.24
N GLY A 88 5.82 0.18 16.62
CA GLY A 88 7.03 0.91 16.23
C GLY A 88 7.75 0.25 15.06
N LEU A 89 7.13 0.32 13.87
CA LEU A 89 7.66 -0.21 12.62
C LEU A 89 8.94 0.52 12.18
N TYR A 90 9.96 -0.23 11.81
CA TYR A 90 11.17 0.28 11.17
C TYR A 90 11.68 -0.70 10.11
N PHE A 91 12.56 -0.22 9.23
CA PHE A 91 13.10 -1.03 8.15
C PHE A 91 14.62 -1.17 8.29
N VAL A 92 15.11 -2.40 8.15
CA VAL A 92 16.55 -2.71 8.12
C VAL A 92 16.93 -3.04 6.67
N ALA A 93 18.00 -2.41 6.18
CA ALA A 93 18.50 -2.66 4.84
C ALA A 93 18.87 -4.14 4.67
N GLY A 94 18.27 -4.81 3.68
CA GLY A 94 18.49 -6.24 3.41
C GLY A 94 17.66 -7.21 4.26
N GLU A 95 17.07 -6.78 5.38
CA GLU A 95 16.30 -7.63 6.29
C GLU A 95 14.79 -7.37 6.25
N GLY A 96 14.37 -6.21 5.74
CA GLY A 96 12.96 -5.84 5.63
C GLY A 96 12.37 -5.16 6.87
N PRO A 97 11.03 -5.25 7.05
CA PRO A 97 10.33 -4.62 8.16
C PRO A 97 10.58 -5.32 9.49
N LYS A 98 10.69 -4.54 10.56
CA LYS A 98 10.80 -5.01 11.95
C LYS A 98 9.97 -4.15 12.89
N PHE A 99 9.55 -4.74 14.01
CA PHE A 99 8.90 -4.03 15.10
C PHE A 99 9.82 -3.90 16.31
N ARG A 100 9.80 -2.71 16.95
CA ARG A 100 10.54 -2.46 18.20
C ARG A 100 9.90 -3.21 19.38
N ASN A 101 8.57 -3.34 19.38
CA ASN A 101 7.75 -3.89 20.44
C ASN A 101 6.92 -5.08 19.91
N PRO A 102 7.52 -6.25 19.63
CA PRO A 102 6.76 -7.43 19.19
C PRO A 102 5.84 -7.92 20.31
N VAL A 103 4.71 -8.54 19.90
CA VAL A 103 3.64 -8.97 20.82
C VAL A 103 3.85 -10.44 21.18
N GLN A 104 4.68 -10.72 22.18
CA GLN A 104 5.10 -12.10 22.52
C GLN A 104 4.55 -12.59 23.88
N THR A 105 3.81 -11.77 24.60
CA THR A 105 3.23 -12.14 25.91
C THR A 105 1.76 -11.74 26.00
N ALA A 106 1.01 -12.39 26.89
CA ALA A 106 -0.38 -12.05 27.14
C ALA A 106 -0.55 -10.58 27.61
N ASP A 107 0.42 -10.05 28.33
CA ASP A 107 0.38 -8.65 28.79
C ASP A 107 0.66 -7.69 27.63
N ALA A 108 1.56 -8.02 26.71
CA ALA A 108 1.78 -7.25 25.50
C ALA A 108 0.50 -7.22 24.62
N ILE A 109 -0.23 -8.34 24.53
CA ILE A 109 -1.52 -8.40 23.82
C ILE A 109 -2.55 -7.46 24.49
N ARG A 110 -2.70 -7.53 25.82
CA ARG A 110 -3.63 -6.67 26.56
C ARG A 110 -3.25 -5.17 26.48
N GLY A 111 -1.99 -4.89 26.30
CA GLY A 111 -1.47 -3.51 26.14
C GLY A 111 -1.65 -2.93 24.74
N LEU A 112 -2.10 -3.71 23.76
CA LEU A 112 -2.37 -3.19 22.42
C LEU A 112 -3.51 -2.16 22.45
N ARG A 113 -3.27 -1.03 21.79
CA ARG A 113 -4.28 0.01 21.65
C ARG A 113 -4.99 -0.09 20.29
N VAL A 114 -6.24 0.32 20.26
CA VAL A 114 -6.95 0.58 19.01
C VAL A 114 -6.61 2.01 18.59
N PRO A 115 -5.96 2.21 17.43
CA PRO A 115 -5.56 3.53 16.98
C PRO A 115 -6.76 4.38 16.55
N ASP A 116 -6.63 5.69 16.67
CA ASP A 116 -7.51 6.64 15.99
C ASP A 116 -7.15 6.63 14.49
N VAL A 117 -7.92 5.88 13.72
CA VAL A 117 -7.62 5.59 12.31
C VAL A 117 -7.56 6.86 11.47
N GLU A 118 -8.43 7.83 11.72
CA GLU A 118 -8.45 9.08 10.96
C GLU A 118 -7.20 9.94 11.23
N LYS A 119 -6.74 9.99 12.48
CA LYS A 119 -5.56 10.77 12.85
C LYS A 119 -4.25 10.06 12.50
N GLU A 120 -4.16 8.77 12.77
CA GLU A 120 -2.90 8.04 12.70
C GLU A 120 -2.63 7.42 11.32
N LEU A 121 -3.70 7.11 10.56
CA LEU A 121 -3.64 6.57 9.20
C LEU A 121 -4.25 7.50 8.14
N GLY A 122 -4.55 8.75 8.48
CA GLY A 122 -5.12 9.75 7.58
C GLY A 122 -4.34 9.92 6.28
N TYR A 123 -3.02 9.78 6.32
CA TYR A 123 -2.16 9.82 5.13
C TYR A 123 -2.51 8.74 4.09
N VAL A 124 -3.02 7.57 4.51
CA VAL A 124 -3.48 6.52 3.59
C VAL A 124 -4.75 6.97 2.87
N PHE A 125 -5.69 7.58 3.59
CA PHE A 125 -6.92 8.11 3.00
C PHE A 125 -6.63 9.25 2.03
N ASP A 126 -5.68 10.13 2.38
CA ASP A 126 -5.29 11.23 1.51
C ASP A 126 -4.55 10.74 0.26
N ALA A 127 -3.72 9.69 0.38
CA ALA A 127 -3.14 9.02 -0.78
C ALA A 127 -4.23 8.45 -1.70
N VAL A 128 -5.24 7.75 -1.15
CA VAL A 128 -6.37 7.25 -1.95
C VAL A 128 -7.10 8.36 -2.67
N LYS A 129 -7.40 9.48 -2.00
CA LYS A 129 -8.07 10.64 -2.61
C LYS A 129 -7.24 11.24 -3.73
N THR A 130 -5.93 11.43 -3.50
CA THR A 130 -5.00 12.01 -4.48
C THR A 130 -4.84 11.11 -5.70
N ILE A 131 -4.62 9.80 -5.50
CA ILE A 131 -4.51 8.81 -6.58
C ILE A 131 -5.81 8.75 -7.40
N ARG A 132 -6.97 8.69 -6.74
CA ARG A 132 -8.26 8.67 -7.46
C ARG A 132 -8.49 9.91 -8.32
N ARG A 133 -8.05 11.07 -7.84
CA ARG A 133 -8.12 12.32 -8.60
C ARG A 133 -7.19 12.29 -9.82
N GLU A 134 -5.95 11.83 -9.64
CA GLU A 134 -4.96 11.73 -10.70
C GLU A 134 -5.32 10.66 -11.74
N LEU A 135 -5.88 9.54 -11.33
CA LEU A 135 -6.41 8.51 -12.24
C LEU A 135 -7.55 9.04 -13.12
N ASN A 136 -8.34 9.97 -12.61
CA ASN A 136 -9.46 10.60 -13.32
C ASN A 136 -10.33 9.60 -14.12
N GLY A 137 -10.59 8.43 -13.55
CA GLY A 137 -11.40 7.39 -14.17
C GLY A 137 -10.69 6.52 -15.23
N LYS A 138 -9.40 6.70 -15.49
CA LYS A 138 -8.67 5.91 -16.50
C LYS A 138 -8.73 4.42 -16.23
N VAL A 139 -8.46 4.01 -15.01
CA VAL A 139 -8.50 2.61 -14.53
C VAL A 139 -9.02 2.57 -13.08
N PRO A 140 -9.56 1.42 -12.61
CA PRO A 140 -9.92 1.26 -11.21
C PRO A 140 -8.69 1.28 -10.29
N LEU A 141 -8.88 1.73 -9.06
CA LEU A 141 -7.89 1.67 -7.98
C LEU A 141 -8.21 0.49 -7.07
N ILE A 142 -7.26 -0.44 -6.93
CA ILE A 142 -7.31 -1.55 -5.98
C ILE A 142 -6.82 -1.03 -4.63
N GLY A 143 -7.59 -1.30 -3.56
CA GLY A 143 -7.19 -1.07 -2.19
C GLY A 143 -6.07 -2.02 -1.76
N PHE A 144 -5.37 -1.65 -0.67
CA PHE A 144 -4.26 -2.46 -0.17
C PHE A 144 -4.26 -2.48 1.36
N ALA A 145 -4.23 -3.67 1.94
CA ALA A 145 -4.16 -3.88 3.38
C ALA A 145 -3.55 -5.25 3.69
N GLY A 146 -2.90 -5.37 4.85
CA GLY A 146 -2.47 -6.66 5.38
C GLY A 146 -3.66 -7.49 5.87
N SER A 147 -3.65 -8.80 5.60
CA SER A 147 -4.64 -9.68 6.23
C SER A 147 -4.37 -9.80 7.74
N PRO A 148 -5.41 -10.05 8.56
CA PRO A 148 -5.24 -10.19 10.01
C PRO A 148 -4.18 -11.24 10.39
N PHE A 149 -4.17 -12.38 9.71
CA PHE A 149 -3.19 -13.45 9.96
C PHE A 149 -1.75 -12.98 9.62
N THR A 150 -1.56 -12.38 8.45
CA THR A 150 -0.25 -11.85 8.04
C THR A 150 0.26 -10.78 9.01
N CYS A 151 -0.60 -9.81 9.36
CA CYS A 151 -0.24 -8.78 10.33
C CYS A 151 0.10 -9.38 11.68
N GLY A 152 -0.72 -10.33 12.18
CA GLY A 152 -0.49 -11.03 13.44
C GLY A 152 0.84 -11.78 13.46
N THR A 153 1.20 -12.47 12.38
CA THR A 153 2.51 -13.14 12.26
C THR A 153 3.65 -12.14 12.43
N TYR A 154 3.64 -11.03 11.69
CA TYR A 154 4.65 -9.98 11.84
C TYR A 154 4.68 -9.36 13.25
N MET A 155 3.52 -9.16 13.86
CA MET A 155 3.41 -8.61 15.23
C MET A 155 4.05 -9.54 16.27
N VAL A 156 3.91 -10.85 16.12
CA VAL A 156 4.46 -11.87 17.04
C VAL A 156 5.94 -12.11 16.76
N GLU A 157 6.31 -12.34 15.50
CA GLU A 157 7.70 -12.63 15.08
C GLU A 157 8.60 -11.40 15.21
N GLY A 158 8.05 -10.20 15.16
CA GLY A 158 8.81 -8.94 15.23
C GLY A 158 9.48 -8.56 13.91
N GLY A 159 9.30 -9.34 12.84
CA GLY A 159 9.90 -9.11 11.53
C GLY A 159 9.48 -10.14 10.50
N SER A 160 10.14 -10.15 9.33
CA SER A 160 10.02 -11.24 8.37
C SER A 160 10.84 -12.45 8.84
N SER A 161 10.21 -13.59 8.94
CA SER A 161 10.90 -14.89 9.11
C SER A 161 11.53 -15.34 7.81
#